data_435b069ab800c2843141b791e0dbc38c
#
_entry.id   435b069ab800c2843141b791e0dbc38c
#
_cell.length_a   1.000
_cell.length_b   1.000
_cell.length_c   1.000
_cell.angle_alpha   90.00
_cell.angle_beta   90.00
_cell.angle_gamma   90.00
#
_symmetry.space_group_name_H-M   'P 1'
#
loop_
_entity.id
_entity.type
_entity.pdbx_description
1 polymer ?
#
loop_
_entity_poly.entity_id
_entity_poly.type
_entity_poly.pdbx_seq_one_letter_code
_entity_poly.pdbx_strand_id
1 'polypeptide(L)'
;MKTVLHLLNTNTYSGAENVAITVVRAMKKLYPDYRLVYVSPDGPIRERLNSEGVEFEPIEKISRKEVRRVIKKYHPALIHAHDFTASIVSAYSTLRVPVISHIHNNTPWLKRFCINSVVYGLSTLRYKKVLGVSPSVFDEFIFGRFIRRKSEVIGNPIDLERIRDAAESAEDKRGYDIVFLGRLNEAKNPLMFLEIIAELKKRRELKAVMIGDGEMRAEVEAKILELGLGDTVELLGFVSNPHGILASSKVLLMTSSWEGYGLVAAEALALGKPVVATPVGGIPTIINGGEGVLVSEVPEFVGALESLLTDEDKYCEASRLAVKRAEKIDNLGEYAEKINRFYSGE
;
A
#
# COMPACT_ATOMS: atom_id res chain seq x y z
N MET A 1 -26.27 -5.18 16.23
CA MET A 1 -25.23 -5.00 15.21
C MET A 1 -24.62 -3.61 15.38
N LYS A 2 -23.31 -3.50 15.61
CA LYS A 2 -22.61 -2.22 15.79
C LYS A 2 -22.18 -1.70 14.42
N THR A 3 -22.53 -0.44 14.06
CA THR A 3 -22.11 0.15 12.79
C THR A 3 -20.75 0.81 12.94
N VAL A 4 -19.82 0.51 12.00
CA VAL A 4 -18.52 1.17 11.88
C VAL A 4 -18.43 1.80 10.49
N LEU A 5 -18.04 3.09 10.44
CA LEU A 5 -17.80 3.79 9.19
C LEU A 5 -16.32 3.74 8.83
N HIS A 6 -15.98 3.27 7.64
CA HIS A 6 -14.64 3.33 7.07
C HIS A 6 -14.55 4.53 6.13
N LEU A 7 -13.87 5.59 6.54
CA LEU A 7 -13.78 6.85 5.79
C LEU A 7 -12.45 6.96 5.05
N LEU A 8 -12.52 7.26 3.74
CA LEU A 8 -11.38 7.53 2.87
C LEU A 8 -11.63 8.78 2.03
N ASN A 9 -10.55 9.51 1.72
CA ASN A 9 -10.65 10.79 1.00
C ASN A 9 -10.64 10.63 -0.52
N THR A 10 -10.25 9.48 -1.05
CA THR A 10 -10.11 9.24 -2.49
C THR A 10 -11.27 8.41 -3.05
N ASN A 11 -11.50 8.53 -4.34
CA ASN A 11 -12.52 7.79 -5.09
C ASN A 11 -11.94 6.77 -6.08
N THR A 12 -10.62 6.55 -6.02
CA THR A 12 -9.90 5.61 -6.87
C THR A 12 -9.35 4.46 -6.03
N TYR A 13 -9.04 3.33 -6.67
CA TYR A 13 -8.46 2.18 -6.01
C TYR A 13 -6.93 2.31 -5.90
N SER A 14 -6.40 2.25 -4.70
CA SER A 14 -4.97 2.28 -4.40
C SER A 14 -4.64 1.47 -3.13
N GLY A 15 -3.44 1.59 -2.60
CA GLY A 15 -3.00 0.80 -1.45
C GLY A 15 -3.86 0.95 -0.20
N ALA A 16 -4.25 2.17 0.19
CA ALA A 16 -5.07 2.43 1.38
C ALA A 16 -6.49 1.88 1.20
N GLU A 17 -7.08 2.06 0.02
CA GLU A 17 -8.40 1.55 -0.35
C GLU A 17 -8.41 0.02 -0.35
N ASN A 18 -7.36 -0.62 -0.89
CA ASN A 18 -7.18 -2.07 -0.84
C ASN A 18 -7.17 -2.58 0.60
N VAL A 19 -6.40 -1.93 1.48
CA VAL A 19 -6.36 -2.27 2.91
C VAL A 19 -7.74 -2.12 3.54
N ALA A 20 -8.42 -1.00 3.33
CA ALA A 20 -9.75 -0.76 3.92
C ALA A 20 -10.77 -1.82 3.46
N ILE A 21 -10.78 -2.18 2.17
CA ILE A 21 -11.65 -3.23 1.62
C ILE A 21 -11.30 -4.59 2.23
N THR A 22 -10.01 -4.92 2.33
CA THR A 22 -9.54 -6.18 2.93
C THR A 22 -9.96 -6.28 4.40
N VAL A 23 -9.82 -5.19 5.17
CA VAL A 23 -10.30 -5.11 6.56
C VAL A 23 -11.81 -5.35 6.64
N VAL A 24 -12.59 -4.66 5.81
CA VAL A 24 -14.06 -4.80 5.79
C VAL A 24 -14.46 -6.25 5.50
N ARG A 25 -13.80 -6.89 4.52
CA ARG A 25 -14.08 -8.30 4.17
C ARG A 25 -13.72 -9.26 5.31
N ALA A 26 -12.51 -9.13 5.88
CA ALA A 26 -12.06 -9.96 6.98
C ALA A 26 -12.99 -9.84 8.20
N MET A 27 -13.33 -8.60 8.55
CA MET A 27 -14.25 -8.33 9.66
C MET A 27 -15.66 -8.85 9.39
N LYS A 28 -16.19 -8.71 8.17
CA LYS A 28 -17.51 -9.26 7.80
C LYS A 28 -17.54 -10.79 7.89
N LYS A 29 -16.44 -11.46 7.52
CA LYS A 29 -16.31 -12.93 7.59
C LYS A 29 -16.19 -13.43 9.02
N LEU A 30 -15.36 -12.79 9.84
CA LEU A 30 -14.98 -13.27 11.18
C LEU A 30 -15.85 -12.68 12.31
N TYR A 31 -16.42 -11.50 12.10
CA TYR A 31 -17.19 -10.75 13.10
C TYR A 31 -18.49 -10.20 12.49
N PRO A 32 -19.47 -11.07 12.18
CA PRO A 32 -20.70 -10.69 11.45
C PRO A 32 -21.63 -9.73 12.24
N ASP A 33 -21.37 -9.51 13.52
CA ASP A 33 -22.12 -8.56 14.34
C ASP A 33 -21.84 -7.09 14.04
N TYR A 34 -20.84 -6.81 13.20
CA TYR A 34 -20.57 -5.46 12.71
C TYR A 34 -21.26 -5.20 11.37
N ARG A 35 -21.88 -4.02 11.28
CA ARG A 35 -22.22 -3.41 9.99
C ARG A 35 -21.11 -2.46 9.59
N LEU A 36 -20.41 -2.78 8.50
CA LEU A 36 -19.25 -2.03 8.02
C LEU A 36 -19.66 -1.28 6.77
N VAL A 37 -19.57 0.06 6.81
CA VAL A 37 -19.97 0.95 5.72
C VAL A 37 -18.75 1.72 5.23
N TYR A 38 -18.42 1.53 3.97
CA TYR A 38 -17.35 2.29 3.31
C TYR A 38 -17.90 3.65 2.86
N VAL A 39 -17.17 4.73 3.16
CA VAL A 39 -17.57 6.11 2.88
C VAL A 39 -16.44 6.85 2.18
N SER A 40 -16.66 7.27 0.97
CA SER A 40 -15.71 8.09 0.19
C SER A 40 -16.43 8.92 -0.87
N PRO A 41 -15.74 9.86 -1.54
CA PRO A 41 -16.27 10.44 -2.76
C PRO A 41 -16.61 9.35 -3.78
N ASP A 42 -17.65 9.60 -4.58
CA ASP A 42 -18.09 8.68 -5.63
C ASP A 42 -17.11 8.67 -6.80
N GLY A 43 -16.96 7.52 -7.45
CA GLY A 43 -16.05 7.37 -8.60
C GLY A 43 -15.70 5.92 -8.91
N PRO A 44 -14.58 5.66 -9.57
CA PRO A 44 -14.15 4.32 -9.99
C PRO A 44 -14.11 3.27 -8.89
N ILE A 45 -13.93 3.68 -7.63
CA ILE A 45 -13.94 2.78 -6.47
C ILE A 45 -15.26 2.01 -6.30
N ARG A 46 -16.39 2.58 -6.79
CA ARG A 46 -17.73 1.99 -6.67
C ARG A 46 -17.81 0.59 -7.28
N GLU A 47 -17.25 0.40 -8.46
CA GLU A 47 -17.27 -0.90 -9.14
C GLU A 47 -16.55 -1.95 -8.30
N ARG A 48 -15.40 -1.58 -7.74
CA ARG A 48 -14.63 -2.46 -6.87
C ARG A 48 -15.38 -2.81 -5.58
N LEU A 49 -16.00 -1.83 -4.93
CA LEU A 49 -16.79 -2.06 -3.71
C LEU A 49 -17.99 -2.98 -3.97
N ASN A 50 -18.66 -2.78 -5.12
CA ASN A 50 -19.79 -3.63 -5.53
C ASN A 50 -19.34 -5.08 -5.79
N SER A 51 -18.23 -5.29 -6.51
CA SER A 51 -17.70 -6.64 -6.77
C SER A 51 -17.25 -7.36 -5.49
N GLU A 52 -16.84 -6.63 -4.46
CA GLU A 52 -16.46 -7.16 -3.15
C GLU A 52 -17.64 -7.27 -2.16
N GLY A 53 -18.84 -6.89 -2.54
CA GLY A 53 -20.04 -6.88 -1.68
C GLY A 53 -19.89 -5.99 -0.45
N VAL A 54 -19.18 -4.87 -0.58
CA VAL A 54 -18.97 -3.88 0.48
C VAL A 54 -20.07 -2.82 0.44
N GLU A 55 -20.73 -2.57 1.58
CA GLU A 55 -21.74 -1.51 1.67
C GLU A 55 -21.08 -0.14 1.48
N PHE A 56 -21.57 0.64 0.52
CA PHE A 56 -20.99 1.92 0.12
C PHE A 56 -21.95 3.09 0.33
N GLU A 57 -21.51 4.10 1.04
CA GLU A 57 -22.16 5.40 1.16
C GLU A 57 -21.34 6.46 0.44
N PRO A 58 -21.75 6.89 -0.77
CA PRO A 58 -21.05 7.94 -1.48
C PRO A 58 -21.29 9.31 -0.84
N ILE A 59 -20.27 10.15 -0.88
CA ILE A 59 -20.30 11.55 -0.48
C ILE A 59 -19.76 12.42 -1.61
N GLU A 60 -20.06 13.72 -1.60
CA GLU A 60 -19.51 14.65 -2.59
C GLU A 60 -18.01 14.85 -2.39
N LYS A 61 -17.59 15.08 -1.15
CA LYS A 61 -16.19 15.20 -0.71
C LYS A 61 -16.07 15.00 0.79
N ILE A 62 -14.89 14.66 1.28
CA ILE A 62 -14.64 14.63 2.72
C ILE A 62 -14.76 16.05 3.30
N SER A 63 -15.83 16.29 4.04
CA SER A 63 -16.12 17.54 4.71
C SER A 63 -16.88 17.31 6.01
N ARG A 64 -16.79 18.28 6.95
CA ARG A 64 -17.52 18.19 8.23
C ARG A 64 -19.04 18.07 8.02
N LYS A 65 -19.58 18.69 6.98
CA LYS A 65 -21.01 18.62 6.62
C LYS A 65 -21.40 17.19 6.24
N GLU A 66 -20.67 16.60 5.29
CA GLU A 66 -20.94 15.25 4.79
C GLU A 66 -20.71 14.18 5.88
N VAL A 67 -19.61 14.26 6.63
CA VAL A 67 -19.34 13.33 7.73
C VAL A 67 -20.46 13.39 8.79
N ARG A 68 -20.95 14.59 9.14
CA ARG A 68 -22.11 14.73 10.06
C ARG A 68 -23.39 14.17 9.47
N ARG A 69 -23.63 14.32 8.16
CA ARG A 69 -24.77 13.72 7.46
C ARG A 69 -24.75 12.21 7.58
N VAL A 70 -23.59 11.59 7.32
CA VAL A 70 -23.40 10.15 7.40
C VAL A 70 -23.53 9.65 8.84
N ILE A 71 -22.95 10.35 9.83
CA ILE A 71 -23.11 10.03 11.25
C ILE A 71 -24.61 10.05 11.65
N LYS A 72 -25.36 11.04 11.20
CA LYS A 72 -26.82 11.14 11.48
C LYS A 72 -27.61 10.02 10.79
N LYS A 73 -27.20 9.58 9.60
CA LYS A 73 -27.86 8.49 8.85
C LYS A 73 -27.62 7.12 9.49
N TYR A 74 -26.39 6.83 9.87
CA TYR A 74 -25.98 5.47 10.26
C TYR A 74 -25.87 5.26 11.77
N HIS A 75 -25.86 6.33 12.58
CA HIS A 75 -25.66 6.27 14.04
C HIS A 75 -24.48 5.36 14.43
N PRO A 76 -23.26 5.58 13.89
CA PRO A 76 -22.17 4.65 14.07
C PRO A 76 -21.68 4.59 15.51
N ALA A 77 -21.23 3.40 15.91
CA ALA A 77 -20.53 3.20 17.18
C ALA A 77 -19.08 3.69 17.13
N LEU A 78 -18.49 3.76 15.91
CA LEU A 78 -17.10 4.11 15.69
C LEU A 78 -16.87 4.60 14.24
N ILE A 79 -15.90 5.49 14.07
CA ILE A 79 -15.36 5.88 12.77
C ILE A 79 -13.92 5.38 12.67
N HIS A 80 -13.60 4.62 11.62
CA HIS A 80 -12.27 4.20 11.24
C HIS A 80 -11.85 4.99 10.00
N ALA A 81 -11.03 6.02 10.19
CA ALA A 81 -10.57 6.90 9.13
C ALA A 81 -9.19 6.44 8.63
N HIS A 82 -9.05 6.23 7.32
CA HIS A 82 -7.91 5.58 6.68
C HIS A 82 -6.89 6.52 6.03
N ASP A 83 -6.99 7.80 6.24
CA ASP A 83 -6.02 8.80 5.81
C ASP A 83 -6.01 10.02 6.72
N PHE A 84 -5.05 10.92 6.52
CA PHE A 84 -4.91 12.14 7.33
C PHE A 84 -6.14 13.05 7.21
N THR A 85 -6.66 13.26 6.00
CA THR A 85 -7.80 14.16 5.75
C THR A 85 -9.07 13.62 6.37
N ALA A 86 -9.39 12.34 6.12
CA ALA A 86 -10.55 11.68 6.72
C ALA A 86 -10.45 11.67 8.25
N SER A 87 -9.24 11.45 8.81
CA SER A 87 -8.98 11.47 10.24
C SER A 87 -9.25 12.84 10.85
N ILE A 88 -8.65 13.91 10.31
CA ILE A 88 -8.81 15.27 10.78
C ILE A 88 -10.28 15.69 10.70
N VAL A 89 -10.92 15.51 9.54
CA VAL A 89 -12.32 15.92 9.35
C VAL A 89 -13.24 15.16 10.31
N SER A 90 -13.01 13.86 10.51
CA SER A 90 -13.79 13.04 11.46
C SER A 90 -13.65 13.56 12.89
N ALA A 91 -12.43 13.84 13.35
CA ALA A 91 -12.17 14.35 14.70
C ALA A 91 -12.92 15.66 15.02
N TYR A 92 -13.09 16.51 13.99
CA TYR A 92 -13.81 17.80 14.15
C TYR A 92 -15.28 17.75 13.75
N SER A 93 -15.77 16.60 13.29
CA SER A 93 -17.18 16.40 12.95
C SER A 93 -18.05 15.91 14.11
N THR A 94 -17.44 15.24 15.10
CA THR A 94 -18.11 14.67 16.26
C THR A 94 -17.26 14.76 17.53
N LEU A 95 -17.94 14.82 18.68
CA LEU A 95 -17.33 14.66 20.02
C LEU A 95 -17.83 13.38 20.71
N ARG A 96 -18.87 12.73 20.14
CA ARG A 96 -19.55 11.59 20.76
C ARG A 96 -19.15 10.26 20.16
N VAL A 97 -18.88 10.23 18.85
CA VAL A 97 -18.48 9.02 18.15
C VAL A 97 -16.95 8.91 18.21
N PRO A 98 -16.39 7.85 18.78
CA PRO A 98 -14.95 7.63 18.82
C PRO A 98 -14.39 7.48 17.41
N VAL A 99 -13.18 8.03 17.20
CA VAL A 99 -12.47 8.00 15.92
C VAL A 99 -11.14 7.26 16.09
N ILE A 100 -10.91 6.28 15.22
CA ILE A 100 -9.59 5.67 15.00
C ILE A 100 -9.00 6.31 13.75
N SER A 101 -7.77 6.82 13.85
CA SER A 101 -6.99 7.30 12.73
C SER A 101 -6.03 6.20 12.29
N HIS A 102 -6.12 5.73 11.05
CA HIS A 102 -5.26 4.71 10.48
C HIS A 102 -4.44 5.30 9.35
N ILE A 103 -3.13 5.35 9.52
CA ILE A 103 -2.22 6.02 8.61
C ILE A 103 -1.48 4.97 7.78
N HIS A 104 -1.70 5.04 6.46
CA HIS A 104 -1.19 4.10 5.47
C HIS A 104 0.07 4.59 4.76
N ASN A 105 0.50 5.82 5.01
CA ASN A 105 1.64 6.43 4.33
C ASN A 105 2.42 7.37 5.26
N ASN A 106 3.74 7.47 5.09
CA ASN A 106 4.64 8.37 5.81
C ASN A 106 5.08 9.54 4.93
N THR A 107 4.13 10.37 4.53
CA THR A 107 4.37 11.54 3.69
C THR A 107 5.46 12.47 4.23
N PRO A 108 6.28 13.14 3.36
CA PRO A 108 7.43 13.96 3.78
C PRO A 108 7.10 15.10 4.74
N TRP A 109 5.87 15.64 4.72
CA TRP A 109 5.47 16.72 5.62
C TRP A 109 5.35 16.28 7.10
N LEU A 110 5.21 14.99 7.38
CA LEU A 110 5.22 14.46 8.75
C LEU A 110 6.52 14.80 9.49
N LYS A 111 7.65 14.82 8.77
CA LYS A 111 8.99 15.10 9.30
C LYS A 111 9.24 16.59 9.56
N ARG A 112 8.35 17.47 9.11
CA ARG A 112 8.54 18.91 9.12
C ARG A 112 7.52 19.61 10.02
N PHE A 113 7.95 20.69 10.66
CA PHE A 113 7.02 21.59 11.35
C PHE A 113 6.29 22.45 10.30
N CYS A 114 5.04 22.07 9.99
CA CYS A 114 4.19 22.75 9.03
C CYS A 114 2.73 22.70 9.48
N ILE A 115 1.86 23.41 8.78
CA ILE A 115 0.44 23.47 9.11
C ILE A 115 -0.18 22.08 9.17
N ASN A 116 0.14 21.20 8.21
CA ASN A 116 -0.42 19.84 8.16
C ASN A 116 0.01 19.00 9.37
N SER A 117 1.29 19.03 9.75
CA SER A 117 1.79 18.27 10.90
C SER A 117 1.21 18.78 12.21
N VAL A 118 1.06 20.10 12.37
CA VAL A 118 0.45 20.71 13.56
C VAL A 118 -1.04 20.38 13.66
N VAL A 119 -1.80 20.55 12.58
CA VAL A 119 -3.24 20.25 12.57
C VAL A 119 -3.50 18.78 12.84
N TYR A 120 -2.73 17.89 12.22
CA TYR A 120 -2.85 16.45 12.51
C TYR A 120 -2.44 16.16 13.96
N GLY A 121 -1.34 16.71 14.45
CA GLY A 121 -0.88 16.56 15.84
C GLY A 121 -1.96 16.99 16.85
N LEU A 122 -2.59 18.14 16.67
CA LEU A 122 -3.70 18.58 17.52
C LEU A 122 -4.94 17.66 17.42
N SER A 123 -5.21 17.14 16.24
CA SER A 123 -6.34 16.21 16.02
C SER A 123 -6.18 14.89 16.80
N THR A 124 -4.92 14.46 17.07
CA THR A 124 -4.64 13.22 17.81
C THR A 124 -5.18 13.26 19.25
N LEU A 125 -5.39 14.42 19.83
CA LEU A 125 -6.03 14.58 21.14
C LEU A 125 -7.47 14.02 21.16
N ARG A 126 -8.13 14.00 19.99
CA ARG A 126 -9.52 13.55 19.81
C ARG A 126 -9.65 12.10 19.34
N TYR A 127 -8.56 11.46 18.93
CA TYR A 127 -8.62 10.07 18.50
C TYR A 127 -8.66 9.12 19.70
N LYS A 128 -9.47 8.07 19.57
CA LYS A 128 -9.44 6.91 20.47
C LYS A 128 -8.11 6.17 20.34
N LYS A 129 -7.65 5.97 19.11
CA LYS A 129 -6.41 5.28 18.76
C LYS A 129 -5.83 5.86 17.45
N VAL A 130 -4.51 5.78 17.31
CA VAL A 130 -3.79 6.07 16.06
C VAL A 130 -3.09 4.80 15.64
N LEU A 131 -3.47 4.26 14.49
CA LEU A 131 -2.86 3.07 13.91
C LEU A 131 -1.90 3.48 12.80
N GLY A 132 -0.77 2.82 12.72
CA GLY A 132 0.22 3.02 11.66
C GLY A 132 0.61 1.70 11.04
N VAL A 133 0.83 1.70 9.73
CA VAL A 133 1.19 0.49 8.99
C VAL A 133 2.66 0.08 9.17
N SER A 134 3.49 0.98 9.69
CA SER A 134 4.90 0.71 9.97
C SER A 134 5.41 1.59 11.12
N PRO A 135 6.51 1.24 11.79
CA PRO A 135 7.13 2.07 12.82
C PRO A 135 7.49 3.47 12.31
N SER A 136 7.95 3.58 11.06
CA SER A 136 8.36 4.84 10.43
C SER A 136 7.25 5.91 10.43
N VAL A 137 5.96 5.52 10.38
CA VAL A 137 4.84 6.46 10.48
C VAL A 137 4.90 7.29 11.76
N PHE A 138 5.34 6.69 12.85
CA PHE A 138 5.44 7.35 14.16
C PHE A 138 6.82 7.93 14.44
N ASP A 139 7.88 7.22 14.04
CA ASP A 139 9.27 7.63 14.30
C ASP A 139 9.64 8.86 13.46
N GLU A 140 9.10 8.98 12.28
CA GLU A 140 9.31 10.13 11.39
C GLU A 140 8.37 11.31 11.69
N PHE A 141 7.27 11.10 12.44
CA PHE A 141 6.34 12.17 12.75
C PHE A 141 6.91 13.08 13.84
N ILE A 142 7.03 14.37 13.55
CA ILE A 142 7.62 15.37 14.46
C ILE A 142 6.96 15.38 15.85
N PHE A 143 5.68 15.03 15.95
CA PHE A 143 4.94 14.90 17.19
C PHE A 143 4.76 13.44 17.65
N GLY A 144 5.45 12.47 17.03
CA GLY A 144 5.27 11.03 17.30
C GLY A 144 5.45 10.65 18.77
N ARG A 145 6.41 11.29 19.47
CA ARG A 145 6.63 11.04 20.92
C ARG A 145 5.41 11.37 21.77
N PHE A 146 4.63 12.40 21.41
CA PHE A 146 3.46 12.84 22.18
C PHE A 146 2.25 11.91 22.00
N ILE A 147 2.19 11.18 20.87
CA ILE A 147 1.07 10.29 20.57
C ILE A 147 1.33 8.81 20.90
N ARG A 148 2.54 8.44 21.37
CA ARG A 148 2.94 7.05 21.62
C ARG A 148 1.95 6.24 22.46
N ARG A 149 1.33 6.84 23.46
CA ARG A 149 0.33 6.15 24.33
C ARG A 149 -0.95 5.74 23.57
N LYS A 150 -1.26 6.44 22.48
CA LYS A 150 -2.44 6.18 21.65
C LYS A 150 -2.09 5.50 20.33
N SER A 151 -0.81 5.36 20.00
CA SER A 151 -0.36 4.80 18.73
C SER A 151 -0.04 3.32 18.84
N GLU A 152 -0.30 2.60 17.73
CA GLU A 152 0.03 1.20 17.61
C GLU A 152 0.37 0.86 16.15
N VAL A 153 1.44 0.08 15.96
CA VAL A 153 1.81 -0.44 14.63
C VAL A 153 1.08 -1.76 14.41
N ILE A 154 0.28 -1.82 13.35
CA ILE A 154 -0.49 -3.03 13.03
C ILE A 154 -0.12 -3.66 11.68
N GLY A 155 0.76 -3.03 10.90
CA GLY A 155 1.08 -3.47 9.54
C GLY A 155 -0.11 -3.29 8.58
N ASN A 156 -0.12 -4.09 7.51
CA ASN A 156 -1.27 -4.25 6.64
C ASN A 156 -1.75 -5.71 6.63
N PRO A 157 -3.03 -5.97 6.37
CA PRO A 157 -3.51 -7.33 6.19
C PRO A 157 -2.97 -7.89 4.87
N ILE A 158 -2.39 -9.08 4.95
CA ILE A 158 -1.94 -9.85 3.80
C ILE A 158 -2.80 -11.10 3.70
N ASP A 159 -3.30 -11.38 2.52
CA ASP A 159 -4.15 -12.51 2.17
C ASP A 159 -3.46 -13.28 1.03
N LEU A 160 -2.64 -14.27 1.39
CA LEU A 160 -1.82 -15.01 0.43
C LEU A 160 -2.67 -15.81 -0.56
N GLU A 161 -3.74 -16.44 -0.08
CA GLU A 161 -4.63 -17.26 -0.92
C GLU A 161 -5.19 -16.41 -2.05
N ARG A 162 -5.71 -15.24 -1.70
CA ARG A 162 -6.25 -14.29 -2.68
C ARG A 162 -5.23 -13.80 -3.70
N ILE A 163 -4.00 -13.52 -3.27
CA ILE A 163 -2.93 -13.07 -4.18
C ILE A 163 -2.61 -14.17 -5.19
N ARG A 164 -2.52 -15.42 -4.74
CA ARG A 164 -2.26 -16.57 -5.59
C ARG A 164 -3.42 -16.85 -6.55
N ASP A 165 -4.65 -16.83 -6.05
CA ASP A 165 -5.85 -17.00 -6.88
C ASP A 165 -5.95 -15.91 -7.96
N ALA A 166 -5.61 -14.66 -7.59
CA ALA A 166 -5.59 -13.57 -8.55
C ALA A 166 -4.52 -13.76 -9.65
N ALA A 167 -3.37 -14.32 -9.30
CA ALA A 167 -2.33 -14.64 -10.27
C ALA A 167 -2.73 -15.81 -11.19
N GLU A 168 -3.36 -16.85 -10.64
CA GLU A 168 -3.81 -18.01 -11.41
C GLU A 168 -4.93 -17.64 -12.38
N SER A 169 -5.88 -16.81 -11.95
CA SER A 169 -7.02 -16.36 -12.74
C SER A 169 -6.71 -15.22 -13.72
N ALA A 170 -5.50 -14.64 -13.67
CA ALA A 170 -5.12 -13.57 -14.57
C ALA A 170 -5.02 -14.05 -16.03
N GLU A 171 -5.59 -13.25 -16.95
CA GLU A 171 -5.49 -13.50 -18.39
C GLU A 171 -4.10 -13.18 -18.93
N ASP A 172 -3.50 -12.09 -18.49
CA ASP A 172 -2.16 -11.67 -18.90
C ASP A 172 -1.10 -12.27 -17.98
N LYS A 173 -0.30 -13.17 -18.55
CA LYS A 173 0.81 -13.87 -17.88
C LYS A 173 2.12 -13.67 -18.64
N ARG A 174 2.28 -12.54 -19.33
CA ARG A 174 3.57 -12.19 -19.96
C ARG A 174 4.65 -12.08 -18.91
N GLY A 175 5.77 -12.73 -19.14
CA GLY A 175 6.92 -12.74 -18.23
C GLY A 175 7.98 -11.72 -18.64
N TYR A 176 8.55 -11.04 -17.66
CA TYR A 176 9.62 -10.07 -17.80
C TYR A 176 10.75 -10.41 -16.83
N ASP A 177 11.96 -9.92 -17.12
CA ASP A 177 13.06 -10.06 -16.17
C ASP A 177 12.82 -9.18 -14.94
N ILE A 178 12.33 -7.95 -15.16
CA ILE A 178 12.14 -6.96 -14.07
C ILE A 178 10.76 -6.29 -14.19
N VAL A 179 10.06 -6.20 -13.05
CA VAL A 179 8.76 -5.53 -12.96
C VAL A 179 8.84 -4.32 -12.04
N PHE A 180 8.29 -3.20 -12.48
CA PHE A 180 7.82 -2.11 -11.63
C PHE A 180 6.30 -2.20 -11.51
N LEU A 181 5.78 -2.14 -10.29
CA LEU A 181 4.34 -2.10 -10.03
C LEU A 181 4.00 -1.00 -9.05
N GLY A 182 3.31 0.03 -9.53
CA GLY A 182 2.91 1.16 -8.68
C GLY A 182 2.49 2.39 -9.45
N ARG A 183 2.00 3.41 -8.72
CA ARG A 183 1.65 4.69 -9.32
C ARG A 183 2.90 5.39 -9.86
N LEU A 184 2.79 5.98 -11.04
CA LEU A 184 3.86 6.80 -11.61
C LEU A 184 3.87 8.19 -10.96
N ASN A 185 4.53 8.29 -9.80
CA ASN A 185 4.61 9.50 -8.99
C ASN A 185 5.95 9.60 -8.27
N GLU A 186 6.19 10.77 -7.65
CA GLU A 186 7.44 11.05 -6.92
C GLU A 186 7.73 10.03 -5.80
N ALA A 187 6.66 9.52 -5.13
CA ALA A 187 6.82 8.53 -4.07
C ALA A 187 7.43 7.22 -4.56
N LYS A 188 7.06 6.77 -5.77
CA LYS A 188 7.54 5.52 -6.37
C LYS A 188 8.81 5.69 -7.19
N ASN A 189 9.19 6.94 -7.49
CA ASN A 189 10.42 7.31 -8.21
C ASN A 189 10.66 6.47 -9.48
N PRO A 190 9.73 6.51 -10.46
CA PRO A 190 9.83 5.70 -11.67
C PRO A 190 11.02 6.07 -12.55
N LEU A 191 11.59 7.28 -12.41
CA LEU A 191 12.74 7.70 -13.18
C LEU A 191 14.01 6.95 -12.75
N MET A 192 14.21 6.73 -11.46
CA MET A 192 15.33 5.90 -10.94
C MET A 192 15.24 4.46 -11.44
N PHE A 193 14.01 3.90 -11.55
CA PHE A 193 13.81 2.60 -12.18
C PHE A 193 14.39 2.57 -13.60
N LEU A 194 14.08 3.57 -14.43
CA LEU A 194 14.58 3.66 -15.80
C LEU A 194 16.09 3.83 -15.87
N GLU A 195 16.70 4.59 -14.96
CA GLU A 195 18.16 4.74 -14.86
C GLU A 195 18.83 3.39 -14.54
N ILE A 196 18.28 2.63 -13.61
CA ILE A 196 18.78 1.28 -13.27
C ILE A 196 18.66 0.35 -14.48
N ILE A 197 17.53 0.36 -15.20
CA ILE A 197 17.33 -0.47 -16.40
C ILE A 197 18.32 -0.06 -17.50
N ALA A 198 18.58 1.24 -17.69
CA ALA A 198 19.53 1.72 -18.67
C ALA A 198 20.98 1.24 -18.38
N GLU A 199 21.40 1.26 -17.11
CA GLU A 199 22.71 0.75 -16.71
C GLU A 199 22.81 -0.78 -16.88
N LEU A 200 21.75 -1.51 -16.55
CA LEU A 200 21.71 -2.97 -16.69
C LEU A 200 21.71 -3.38 -18.17
N LYS A 201 21.00 -2.65 -19.05
CA LYS A 201 20.98 -2.87 -20.50
C LYS A 201 22.36 -2.81 -21.15
N LYS A 202 23.29 -1.99 -20.62
CA LYS A 202 24.68 -1.94 -21.12
C LYS A 202 25.43 -3.25 -20.91
N ARG A 203 24.98 -4.12 -20.01
CA ARG A 203 25.65 -5.37 -19.60
C ARG A 203 24.99 -6.62 -20.16
N ARG A 204 23.66 -6.56 -20.42
CA ARG A 204 22.90 -7.70 -20.90
C ARG A 204 21.60 -7.29 -21.59
N GLU A 205 21.11 -8.16 -22.45
CA GLU A 205 19.72 -8.05 -22.93
C GLU A 205 18.74 -8.41 -21.82
N LEU A 206 17.67 -7.64 -21.69
CA LEU A 206 16.60 -7.86 -20.71
C LEU A 206 15.28 -7.26 -21.20
N LYS A 207 14.19 -7.72 -20.61
CA LYS A 207 12.86 -7.16 -20.76
C LYS A 207 12.34 -6.68 -19.41
N ALA A 208 11.91 -5.45 -19.34
CA ALA A 208 11.32 -4.87 -18.16
C ALA A 208 9.91 -4.35 -18.45
N VAL A 209 9.06 -4.31 -17.43
CA VAL A 209 7.69 -3.78 -17.54
C VAL A 209 7.43 -2.78 -16.42
N MET A 210 6.72 -1.72 -16.77
CA MET A 210 6.15 -0.77 -15.80
C MET A 210 4.63 -0.87 -15.83
N ILE A 211 4.05 -1.25 -14.68
CA ILE A 211 2.62 -1.41 -14.49
C ILE A 211 2.13 -0.32 -13.54
N GLY A 212 1.25 0.53 -14.04
CA GLY A 212 0.66 1.64 -13.30
C GLY A 212 0.55 2.91 -14.12
N ASP A 213 -0.11 3.89 -13.56
CA ASP A 213 -0.31 5.21 -14.15
C ASP A 213 -0.14 6.30 -13.09
N GLY A 214 -0.02 7.55 -13.48
CA GLY A 214 0.13 8.67 -12.57
C GLY A 214 0.62 9.95 -13.23
N GLU A 215 0.80 10.96 -12.38
CA GLU A 215 1.16 12.32 -12.81
C GLU A 215 2.51 12.41 -13.52
N MET A 216 3.43 11.47 -13.30
CA MET A 216 4.74 11.43 -13.96
C MET A 216 4.76 10.63 -15.27
N ARG A 217 3.60 10.18 -15.80
CA ARG A 217 3.57 9.35 -17.01
C ARG A 217 4.31 9.98 -18.19
N ALA A 218 4.06 11.27 -18.45
CA ALA A 218 4.72 11.98 -19.55
C ALA A 218 6.25 12.07 -19.38
N GLU A 219 6.71 12.25 -18.13
CA GLU A 219 8.16 12.28 -17.82
C GLU A 219 8.79 10.89 -17.99
N VAL A 220 8.07 9.83 -17.61
CA VAL A 220 8.50 8.44 -17.79
C VAL A 220 8.62 8.11 -19.27
N GLU A 221 7.62 8.46 -20.10
CA GLU A 221 7.66 8.25 -21.55
C GLU A 221 8.83 9.02 -22.20
N ALA A 222 9.05 10.27 -21.82
CA ALA A 222 10.17 11.07 -22.30
C ALA A 222 11.52 10.43 -21.89
N LYS A 223 11.64 9.95 -20.66
CA LYS A 223 12.87 9.32 -20.14
C LYS A 223 13.16 7.99 -20.83
N ILE A 224 12.15 7.19 -21.16
CA ILE A 224 12.31 5.96 -21.96
C ILE A 224 12.92 6.28 -23.32
N LEU A 225 12.47 7.34 -23.99
CA LEU A 225 13.02 7.78 -25.28
C LEU A 225 14.45 8.32 -25.13
N GLU A 226 14.70 9.18 -24.13
CA GLU A 226 16.01 9.76 -23.82
C GLU A 226 17.07 8.68 -23.62
N LEU A 227 16.73 7.63 -22.84
CA LEU A 227 17.63 6.53 -22.52
C LEU A 227 17.67 5.41 -23.57
N GLY A 228 16.89 5.52 -24.65
CA GLY A 228 16.83 4.51 -25.70
C GLY A 228 16.29 3.16 -25.21
N LEU A 229 15.28 3.18 -24.32
CA LEU A 229 14.73 1.98 -23.69
C LEU A 229 13.46 1.44 -24.37
N GLY A 230 13.05 1.98 -25.51
CA GLY A 230 11.77 1.62 -26.15
C GLY A 230 11.60 0.13 -26.46
N ASP A 231 12.70 -0.59 -26.79
CA ASP A 231 12.67 -2.04 -27.03
C ASP A 231 12.87 -2.88 -25.75
N THR A 232 13.15 -2.23 -24.62
CA THR A 232 13.53 -2.88 -23.36
C THR A 232 12.44 -2.76 -22.30
N VAL A 233 11.78 -1.59 -22.22
CA VAL A 233 10.76 -1.28 -21.21
C VAL A 233 9.40 -1.15 -21.87
N GLU A 234 8.46 -1.98 -21.44
CA GLU A 234 7.04 -1.88 -21.81
C GLU A 234 6.28 -1.09 -20.73
N LEU A 235 5.55 -0.05 -21.14
CA LEU A 235 4.71 0.76 -20.25
C LEU A 235 3.24 0.41 -20.45
N LEU A 236 2.67 -0.41 -19.55
CA LEU A 236 1.31 -0.96 -19.71
C LEU A 236 0.20 -0.01 -19.24
N GLY A 237 0.54 1.02 -18.45
CA GLY A 237 -0.48 1.79 -17.76
C GLY A 237 -1.15 1.00 -16.63
N PHE A 238 -2.36 1.41 -16.26
CA PHE A 238 -3.12 0.74 -15.21
C PHE A 238 -3.60 -0.64 -15.66
N VAL A 239 -3.28 -1.68 -14.90
CA VAL A 239 -3.76 -3.05 -15.08
C VAL A 239 -4.59 -3.45 -13.86
N SER A 240 -5.82 -3.91 -14.07
CA SER A 240 -6.76 -4.23 -12.97
C SER A 240 -6.33 -5.45 -12.15
N ASN A 241 -5.70 -6.43 -12.76
CA ASN A 241 -5.11 -7.60 -12.11
C ASN A 241 -3.67 -7.81 -12.60
N PRO A 242 -2.67 -7.18 -11.94
CA PRO A 242 -1.28 -7.28 -12.34
C PRO A 242 -0.58 -8.57 -11.84
N HIS A 243 -1.25 -9.38 -11.02
CA HIS A 243 -0.61 -10.52 -10.34
C HIS A 243 -0.15 -11.61 -11.31
N GLY A 244 -0.83 -11.78 -12.45
CA GLY A 244 -0.40 -12.75 -13.48
C GLY A 244 0.95 -12.35 -14.11
N ILE A 245 1.11 -11.09 -14.46
CA ILE A 245 2.37 -10.55 -14.98
C ILE A 245 3.47 -10.63 -13.91
N LEU A 246 3.15 -10.24 -12.67
CA LEU A 246 4.08 -10.30 -11.55
C LEU A 246 4.53 -11.75 -11.29
N ALA A 247 3.60 -12.72 -11.28
CA ALA A 247 3.89 -14.15 -11.08
C ALA A 247 4.73 -14.75 -12.20
N SER A 248 4.59 -14.27 -13.43
CA SER A 248 5.32 -14.75 -14.59
C SER A 248 6.68 -14.06 -14.79
N SER A 249 6.97 -13.02 -14.03
CA SER A 249 8.22 -12.26 -14.10
C SER A 249 9.23 -12.74 -13.06
N LYS A 250 10.52 -12.31 -13.18
CA LYS A 250 11.57 -12.79 -12.28
C LYS A 250 11.70 -11.97 -11.01
N VAL A 251 11.91 -10.65 -11.12
CA VAL A 251 12.26 -9.79 -9.98
C VAL A 251 11.37 -8.57 -9.94
N LEU A 252 10.84 -8.23 -8.75
CA LEU A 252 10.23 -6.94 -8.50
C LEU A 252 11.30 -5.90 -8.14
N LEU A 253 11.32 -4.77 -8.83
CA LEU A 253 12.19 -3.63 -8.51
C LEU A 253 11.35 -2.46 -7.97
N MET A 254 11.65 -2.02 -6.74
CA MET A 254 11.01 -0.89 -6.07
C MET A 254 12.01 0.21 -5.78
N THR A 255 11.86 1.35 -6.43
CA THR A 255 12.73 2.52 -6.30
C THR A 255 12.12 3.64 -5.47
N SER A 256 11.21 3.31 -4.55
CA SER A 256 10.41 4.27 -3.81
C SER A 256 11.25 5.26 -3.00
N SER A 257 10.94 6.56 -3.08
CA SER A 257 11.52 7.62 -2.23
C SER A 257 10.92 7.59 -0.83
N TRP A 258 9.65 7.19 -0.70
CA TRP A 258 8.98 6.91 0.57
C TRP A 258 7.85 5.89 0.37
N GLU A 259 7.58 5.13 1.43
CA GLU A 259 6.58 4.06 1.42
C GLU A 259 5.92 3.93 2.81
N GLY A 260 4.64 3.64 2.85
CA GLY A 260 3.98 3.31 4.11
C GLY A 260 4.35 1.93 4.60
N TYR A 261 3.93 0.91 3.87
CA TYR A 261 4.15 -0.49 4.20
C TYR A 261 4.97 -1.23 3.12
N GLY A 262 4.55 -1.13 1.85
CA GLY A 262 5.14 -1.87 0.74
C GLY A 262 4.32 -3.10 0.34
N LEU A 263 3.00 -2.94 0.18
CA LEU A 263 2.10 -4.06 -0.19
C LEU A 263 2.58 -4.83 -1.41
N VAL A 264 3.09 -4.12 -2.43
CA VAL A 264 3.58 -4.74 -3.66
C VAL A 264 4.77 -5.67 -3.39
N ALA A 265 5.64 -5.33 -2.41
CA ALA A 265 6.71 -6.25 -1.99
C ALA A 265 6.11 -7.53 -1.38
N ALA A 266 5.12 -7.41 -0.50
CA ALA A 266 4.45 -8.57 0.09
C ALA A 266 3.72 -9.42 -0.97
N GLU A 267 3.09 -8.79 -1.97
CA GLU A 267 2.46 -9.47 -3.10
C GLU A 267 3.49 -10.24 -3.95
N ALA A 268 4.65 -9.65 -4.22
CA ALA A 268 5.73 -10.32 -4.93
C ALA A 268 6.26 -11.53 -4.15
N LEU A 269 6.49 -11.40 -2.85
CA LEU A 269 6.91 -12.51 -2.00
C LEU A 269 5.87 -13.63 -1.96
N ALA A 270 4.57 -13.31 -1.93
CA ALA A 270 3.48 -14.29 -1.99
C ALA A 270 3.50 -15.13 -3.26
N LEU A 271 4.01 -14.57 -4.35
CA LEU A 271 4.18 -15.21 -5.66
C LEU A 271 5.59 -15.79 -5.87
N GLY A 272 6.41 -15.84 -4.81
CA GLY A 272 7.76 -16.36 -4.86
C GLY A 272 8.74 -15.51 -5.65
N LYS A 273 8.48 -14.19 -5.78
CA LYS A 273 9.36 -13.29 -6.53
C LYS A 273 10.30 -12.55 -5.59
N PRO A 274 11.61 -12.64 -5.80
CA PRO A 274 12.59 -11.81 -5.12
C PRO A 274 12.34 -10.32 -5.36
N VAL A 275 12.68 -9.51 -4.37
CA VAL A 275 12.47 -8.06 -4.42
C VAL A 275 13.79 -7.33 -4.25
N VAL A 276 14.08 -6.38 -5.14
CA VAL A 276 15.18 -5.42 -4.96
C VAL A 276 14.56 -4.05 -4.72
N ALA A 277 14.86 -3.42 -3.57
CA ALA A 277 14.13 -2.24 -3.14
C ALA A 277 14.98 -1.23 -2.38
N THR A 278 14.53 0.04 -2.35
CA THR A 278 15.02 1.04 -1.41
C THR A 278 14.60 0.71 0.03
N PRO A 279 15.46 0.95 1.05
CA PRO A 279 15.15 0.65 2.46
C PRO A 279 14.27 1.73 3.12
N VAL A 280 13.10 2.04 2.54
CA VAL A 280 12.23 3.13 3.01
C VAL A 280 10.92 2.61 3.62
N GLY A 281 10.38 3.36 4.58
CA GLY A 281 9.08 3.09 5.19
C GLY A 281 8.99 1.70 5.84
N GLY A 282 7.98 0.94 5.46
CA GLY A 282 7.74 -0.43 5.95
C GLY A 282 8.51 -1.51 5.20
N ILE A 283 9.17 -1.21 4.07
CA ILE A 283 9.86 -2.21 3.22
C ILE A 283 10.85 -3.06 4.04
N PRO A 284 11.71 -2.49 4.93
CA PRO A 284 12.63 -3.30 5.74
C PRO A 284 11.95 -4.26 6.72
N THR A 285 10.68 -4.05 7.03
CA THR A 285 9.91 -4.99 7.86
C THR A 285 9.37 -6.18 7.07
N ILE A 286 9.28 -6.05 5.74
CA ILE A 286 8.83 -7.09 4.83
C ILE A 286 10.03 -7.90 4.33
N ILE A 287 11.09 -7.21 3.91
CA ILE A 287 12.30 -7.82 3.32
C ILE A 287 13.42 -7.76 4.36
N ASN A 288 13.79 -8.92 4.94
CA ASN A 288 14.79 -8.97 6.01
C ASN A 288 15.55 -10.30 6.15
N GLY A 289 15.46 -11.22 5.17
CA GLY A 289 15.98 -12.58 5.35
C GLY A 289 16.52 -13.26 4.08
N GLY A 290 16.95 -12.51 3.06
CA GLY A 290 17.53 -13.09 1.84
C GLY A 290 16.53 -13.32 0.70
N GLU A 291 15.24 -13.06 0.92
CA GLU A 291 14.17 -13.03 -0.09
C GLU A 291 14.25 -11.83 -1.02
N GLY A 292 15.19 -10.93 -0.76
CA GLY A 292 15.41 -9.74 -1.55
C GLY A 292 16.63 -8.96 -1.07
N VAL A 293 16.90 -7.82 -1.71
CA VAL A 293 18.03 -6.96 -1.42
C VAL A 293 17.56 -5.53 -1.21
N LEU A 294 18.02 -4.91 -0.13
CA LEU A 294 17.76 -3.50 0.19
C LEU A 294 18.99 -2.67 -0.12
N VAL A 295 18.84 -1.72 -1.05
CA VAL A 295 19.93 -0.86 -1.55
C VAL A 295 19.42 0.54 -1.87
N SER A 296 20.32 1.52 -1.97
CA SER A 296 19.92 2.92 -2.16
C SER A 296 20.47 3.53 -3.45
N GLU A 297 21.63 3.06 -3.90
CA GLU A 297 22.36 3.66 -5.02
C GLU A 297 22.21 2.83 -6.31
N VAL A 298 22.13 3.49 -7.45
CA VAL A 298 21.96 2.85 -8.77
C VAL A 298 22.96 1.71 -9.01
N PRO A 299 24.27 1.85 -8.74
CA PRO A 299 25.22 0.76 -8.94
C PRO A 299 24.95 -0.49 -8.09
N GLU A 300 24.43 -0.30 -6.88
CA GLU A 300 24.07 -1.40 -5.96
C GLU A 300 22.84 -2.15 -6.50
N PHE A 301 21.82 -1.42 -7.00
CA PHE A 301 20.67 -2.01 -7.67
C PHE A 301 21.08 -2.86 -8.85
N VAL A 302 21.95 -2.32 -9.69
CA VAL A 302 22.45 -3.04 -10.88
C VAL A 302 23.16 -4.33 -10.47
N GLY A 303 24.05 -4.29 -9.48
CA GLY A 303 24.75 -5.48 -8.99
C GLY A 303 23.81 -6.53 -8.39
N ALA A 304 22.81 -6.11 -7.60
CA ALA A 304 21.81 -7.00 -7.02
C ALA A 304 20.94 -7.69 -8.08
N LEU A 305 20.45 -6.91 -9.05
CA LEU A 305 19.64 -7.42 -10.16
C LEU A 305 20.45 -8.36 -11.05
N GLU A 306 21.68 -7.98 -11.42
CA GLU A 306 22.57 -8.81 -12.24
C GLU A 306 22.81 -10.15 -11.55
N SER A 307 23.11 -10.16 -10.24
CA SER A 307 23.29 -11.38 -9.45
C SER A 307 22.06 -12.30 -9.50
N LEU A 308 20.85 -11.76 -9.30
CA LEU A 308 19.61 -12.54 -9.33
C LEU A 308 19.23 -13.03 -10.74
N LEU A 309 19.64 -12.31 -11.78
CA LEU A 309 19.27 -12.65 -13.16
C LEU A 309 20.28 -13.56 -13.87
N THR A 310 21.50 -13.71 -13.31
CA THR A 310 22.57 -14.53 -13.91
C THR A 310 22.91 -15.79 -13.13
N ASP A 311 22.63 -15.80 -11.82
CA ASP A 311 22.93 -16.91 -10.92
C ASP A 311 21.62 -17.63 -10.54
N GLU A 312 21.35 -18.75 -11.19
CA GLU A 312 20.13 -19.54 -11.00
C GLU A 312 19.98 -20.06 -9.55
N ASP A 313 21.09 -20.44 -8.92
CA ASP A 313 21.06 -20.94 -7.54
C ASP A 313 20.65 -19.85 -6.57
N LYS A 314 21.18 -18.65 -6.73
CA LYS A 314 20.78 -17.49 -5.94
C LYS A 314 19.32 -17.10 -6.17
N TYR A 315 18.87 -17.12 -7.42
CA TYR A 315 17.47 -16.85 -7.75
C TYR A 315 16.55 -17.86 -7.07
N CYS A 316 16.82 -19.15 -7.24
CA CYS A 316 16.03 -20.22 -6.64
C CYS A 316 15.98 -20.12 -5.11
N GLU A 317 17.10 -19.82 -4.45
CA GLU A 317 17.15 -19.64 -3.00
C GLU A 317 16.36 -18.40 -2.57
N ALA A 318 16.53 -17.25 -3.22
CA ALA A 318 15.77 -16.04 -2.93
C ALA A 318 14.27 -16.24 -3.14
N SER A 319 13.87 -16.94 -4.21
CA SER A 319 12.48 -17.30 -4.50
C SER A 319 11.89 -18.20 -3.41
N ARG A 320 12.62 -19.24 -2.98
CA ARG A 320 12.23 -20.11 -1.89
C ARG A 320 12.04 -19.36 -0.56
N LEU A 321 12.96 -18.44 -0.28
CA LEU A 321 12.88 -17.57 0.91
C LEU A 321 11.72 -16.58 0.82
N ALA A 322 11.39 -16.08 -0.38
CA ALA A 322 10.25 -15.21 -0.61
C ALA A 322 8.94 -15.88 -0.21
N VAL A 323 8.70 -17.12 -0.67
CA VAL A 323 7.50 -17.90 -0.27
C VAL A 323 7.45 -18.09 1.25
N LYS A 324 8.57 -18.52 1.85
CA LYS A 324 8.65 -18.73 3.30
C LYS A 324 8.44 -17.43 4.10
N ARG A 325 8.88 -16.30 3.56
CA ARG A 325 8.67 -15.00 4.17
C ARG A 325 7.22 -14.56 4.07
N ALA A 326 6.60 -14.76 2.90
CA ALA A 326 5.18 -14.49 2.70
C ALA A 326 4.30 -15.21 3.72
N GLU A 327 4.56 -16.52 3.96
CA GLU A 327 3.82 -17.30 4.96
C GLU A 327 3.91 -16.70 6.38
N LYS A 328 5.05 -16.06 6.72
CA LYS A 328 5.23 -15.42 8.02
C LYS A 328 4.53 -14.06 8.15
N ILE A 329 4.26 -13.41 7.03
CA ILE A 329 3.57 -12.11 7.01
C ILE A 329 2.09 -12.25 6.64
N ASP A 330 1.62 -13.45 6.31
CA ASP A 330 0.19 -13.77 6.20
C ASP A 330 -0.46 -13.66 7.57
N ASN A 331 -1.30 -12.68 7.73
CA ASN A 331 -1.76 -12.28 9.05
C ASN A 331 -3.23 -11.87 9.08
N LEU A 332 -4.02 -12.19 8.05
CA LEU A 332 -5.38 -11.67 7.90
C LEU A 332 -6.26 -11.95 9.12
N GLY A 333 -6.17 -13.16 9.69
CA GLY A 333 -6.92 -13.54 10.88
C GLY A 333 -6.50 -12.76 12.12
N GLU A 334 -5.19 -12.72 12.42
CA GLU A 334 -4.63 -11.95 13.54
C GLU A 334 -4.89 -10.45 13.39
N TYR A 335 -4.82 -9.95 12.16
CA TYR A 335 -5.12 -8.56 11.85
C TYR A 335 -6.58 -8.21 12.17
N ALA A 336 -7.52 -9.04 11.74
CA ALA A 336 -8.94 -8.86 12.04
C ALA A 336 -9.22 -8.92 13.56
N GLU A 337 -8.55 -9.81 14.28
CA GLU A 337 -8.65 -9.88 15.74
C GLU A 337 -8.16 -8.59 16.42
N LYS A 338 -7.00 -8.04 15.99
CA LYS A 338 -6.51 -6.76 16.48
C LYS A 338 -7.49 -5.62 16.20
N ILE A 339 -8.05 -5.57 14.98
CA ILE A 339 -9.08 -4.58 14.64
C ILE A 339 -10.31 -4.73 15.51
N ASN A 340 -10.76 -5.96 15.76
CA ASN A 340 -11.91 -6.21 16.62
C ASN A 340 -11.67 -5.69 18.04
N ARG A 341 -10.50 -5.89 18.64
CA ARG A 341 -10.15 -5.33 19.96
C ARG A 341 -10.30 -3.81 20.00
N PHE A 342 -9.87 -3.11 18.96
CA PHE A 342 -10.06 -1.66 18.88
C PHE A 342 -11.53 -1.25 18.74
N TYR A 343 -12.37 -2.07 18.08
CA TYR A 343 -13.78 -1.79 17.89
C TYR A 343 -14.61 -2.13 19.11
N SER A 344 -14.31 -3.24 19.83
CA SER A 344 -14.99 -3.65 21.06
C SER A 344 -14.68 -2.73 22.22
N GLY A 345 -13.46 -2.19 22.28
CA GLY A 345 -12.98 -1.36 23.38
C GLY A 345 -12.25 -2.15 24.46
N GLU A 346 -11.85 -3.38 24.12
CA GLU A 346 -11.00 -4.25 24.94
C GLU A 346 -9.54 -3.82 24.93
#